data_030839bec57bd667846aac1edd71baa2
#
_entry.id   030839bec57bd667846aac1edd71baa2
#
_cell.length_a   1.000
_cell.length_b   1.000
_cell.length_c   1.000
_cell.angle_alpha   90.00
_cell.angle_beta   90.00
_cell.angle_gamma   90.00
#
_symmetry.space_group_name_H-M   'P 1'
#
loop_
_entity.id
_entity.type
_entity.pdbx_description
1 polymer ?
#
loop_
_entity_poly.entity_id
_entity_poly.type
_entity_poly.pdbx_seq_one_letter_code
_entity_poly.pdbx_strand_id
1 'polypeptide(L)'
;MTAIDPKAVLGDRSGGRVLDVATGGGGFVRFLLDGLRDHEEIVGIDANPERGEAFAAAFGDRPDVRFVEMDAHRLAFPDGSFDTACISNSLHHLADPAPVLAEMLRVLRPGGHLVVNEMYRDGQSETQTTHVLLHHWWAAVGTFRGEVHRETYRRAEIVEIVGGLGLADLRLSDLADPDEDPHDPETVAELEAAIDRYVALAEGRPEFRHRGEELRVRLREVGVRNATQLVAIGRA
;
A
#
# COMPACT_ATOMS: atom_id res chain seq x y z
N MET A 1 -12.07 12.68 16.68
CA MET A 1 -11.06 12.10 15.78
C MET A 1 -11.81 11.16 14.85
N THR A 2 -12.06 11.58 13.63
CA THR A 2 -12.64 10.73 12.59
C THR A 2 -11.47 10.09 11.81
N ALA A 3 -10.73 9.19 12.48
CA ALA A 3 -9.83 8.30 11.76
C ALA A 3 -10.60 7.61 10.63
N ILE A 4 -9.92 7.30 9.54
CA ILE A 4 -10.50 6.50 8.45
C ILE A 4 -11.18 5.27 9.05
N ASP A 5 -12.49 5.14 8.85
CA ASP A 5 -13.24 3.97 9.31
C ASP A 5 -13.14 2.84 8.28
N PRO A 6 -12.36 1.77 8.54
CA PRO A 6 -12.21 0.65 7.63
C PRO A 6 -13.55 -0.02 7.30
N LYS A 7 -14.51 -0.03 8.23
CA LYS A 7 -15.86 -0.59 8.02
C LYS A 7 -16.65 0.20 7.00
N ALA A 8 -16.53 1.53 7.03
CA ALA A 8 -17.19 2.38 6.05
C ALA A 8 -16.61 2.15 4.64
N VAL A 9 -15.31 1.87 4.53
CA VAL A 9 -14.61 1.62 3.26
C VAL A 9 -14.92 0.23 2.72
N LEU A 10 -14.71 -0.80 3.54
CA LEU A 10 -14.91 -2.20 3.13
C LEU A 10 -16.39 -2.58 3.10
N GLY A 11 -17.23 -1.86 3.83
CA GLY A 11 -18.64 -2.18 4.00
C GLY A 11 -18.82 -3.46 4.85
N ASP A 12 -20.08 -3.90 4.99
CA ASP A 12 -20.41 -5.13 5.75
C ASP A 12 -20.09 -6.41 4.93
N ARG A 13 -18.79 -6.56 4.55
CA ARG A 13 -18.33 -7.70 3.75
C ARG A 13 -17.71 -8.77 4.62
N SER A 14 -18.04 -10.03 4.31
CA SER A 14 -17.23 -11.16 4.72
C SER A 14 -15.97 -11.22 3.85
N GLY A 15 -14.80 -11.33 4.47
CA GLY A 15 -13.53 -11.54 3.76
C GLY A 15 -13.36 -12.98 3.27
N GLY A 16 -13.94 -13.96 3.98
CA GLY A 16 -13.69 -15.38 3.76
C GLY A 16 -12.19 -15.70 3.86
N ARG A 17 -11.63 -16.41 2.90
CA ARG A 17 -10.17 -16.54 2.74
C ARG A 17 -9.61 -15.34 1.99
N VAL A 18 -8.75 -14.60 2.65
CA VAL A 18 -8.18 -13.34 2.16
C VAL A 18 -6.72 -13.53 1.76
N LEU A 19 -6.34 -13.02 0.58
CA LEU A 19 -4.96 -12.89 0.13
C LEU A 19 -4.58 -11.40 0.13
N ASP A 20 -3.53 -11.02 0.84
CA ASP A 20 -2.93 -9.68 0.80
C ASP A 20 -1.59 -9.74 0.08
N VAL A 21 -1.52 -9.18 -1.12
CA VAL A 21 -0.37 -9.25 -2.03
C VAL A 21 0.57 -8.07 -1.77
N ALA A 22 1.88 -8.34 -1.70
CA ALA A 22 2.92 -7.41 -1.30
C ALA A 22 2.61 -6.80 0.08
N THR A 23 2.31 -7.68 1.04
CA THR A 23 1.78 -7.35 2.37
C THR A 23 2.74 -6.53 3.23
N GLY A 24 4.04 -6.54 2.91
CA GLY A 24 5.06 -5.90 3.73
C GLY A 24 5.02 -6.40 5.18
N GLY A 25 5.02 -5.48 6.14
CA GLY A 25 4.84 -5.79 7.56
C GLY A 25 3.38 -5.96 8.00
N GLY A 26 2.42 -6.07 7.07
CA GLY A 26 1.00 -6.30 7.35
C GLY A 26 0.20 -5.05 7.69
N GLY A 27 0.64 -3.88 7.23
CA GLY A 27 -0.11 -2.63 7.49
C GLY A 27 -1.55 -2.69 6.99
N PHE A 28 -1.76 -3.21 5.77
CA PHE A 28 -3.10 -3.36 5.21
C PHE A 28 -3.89 -4.51 5.84
N VAL A 29 -3.23 -5.56 6.33
CA VAL A 29 -3.88 -6.64 7.09
C VAL A 29 -4.59 -6.09 8.32
N ARG A 30 -3.99 -5.13 9.05
CA ARG A 30 -4.67 -4.46 10.18
C ARG A 30 -5.94 -3.77 9.74
N PHE A 31 -5.89 -3.03 8.63
CA PHE A 31 -7.06 -2.37 8.05
C PHE A 31 -8.17 -3.38 7.66
N LEU A 32 -7.79 -4.54 7.10
CA LEU A 32 -8.73 -5.63 6.78
C LEU A 32 -9.36 -6.21 8.04
N LEU A 33 -8.57 -6.47 9.09
CA LEU A 33 -9.05 -7.01 10.37
C LEU A 33 -10.05 -6.08 11.06
N ASP A 34 -9.83 -4.77 10.96
CA ASP A 34 -10.72 -3.76 11.56
C ASP A 34 -11.98 -3.51 10.73
N GLY A 35 -11.90 -3.74 9.41
CA GLY A 35 -12.95 -3.34 8.47
C GLY A 35 -13.84 -4.47 7.94
N LEU A 36 -13.34 -5.68 7.85
CA LEU A 36 -14.15 -6.84 7.42
C LEU A 36 -15.08 -7.28 8.55
N ARG A 37 -16.29 -7.69 8.18
CA ARG A 37 -17.25 -8.24 9.13
C ARG A 37 -16.75 -9.52 9.79
N ASP A 38 -16.15 -10.40 9.01
CA ASP A 38 -15.55 -11.68 9.39
C ASP A 38 -14.53 -12.13 8.34
N HIS A 39 -13.68 -13.09 8.69
CA HIS A 39 -12.76 -13.77 7.80
C HIS A 39 -12.48 -15.19 8.32
N GLU A 40 -12.07 -16.07 7.44
CA GLU A 40 -11.63 -17.44 7.77
C GLU A 40 -10.12 -17.47 7.99
N GLU A 41 -9.36 -16.92 7.05
CA GLU A 41 -7.90 -16.86 7.06
C GLU A 41 -7.43 -15.63 6.28
N ILE A 42 -6.38 -14.97 6.75
CA ILE A 42 -5.67 -13.95 5.99
C ILE A 42 -4.24 -14.44 5.69
N VAL A 43 -3.91 -14.51 4.41
CA VAL A 43 -2.58 -14.88 3.91
C VAL A 43 -1.93 -13.62 3.35
N GLY A 44 -0.92 -13.09 4.03
CA GLY A 44 -0.06 -12.04 3.49
C GLY A 44 1.10 -12.66 2.72
N ILE A 45 1.36 -12.18 1.52
CA ILE A 45 2.53 -12.59 0.74
C ILE A 45 3.44 -11.41 0.42
N ASP A 46 4.74 -11.65 0.44
CA ASP A 46 5.75 -10.69 -0.01
C ASP A 46 6.95 -11.45 -0.57
N ALA A 47 7.62 -10.87 -1.57
CA ALA A 47 8.83 -11.45 -2.16
C ALA A 47 10.08 -11.20 -1.31
N ASN A 48 10.03 -10.23 -0.38
CA ASN A 48 11.13 -9.94 0.53
C ASN A 48 10.94 -10.70 1.85
N PRO A 49 11.78 -11.72 2.15
CA PRO A 49 11.67 -12.52 3.37
C PRO A 49 11.86 -11.69 4.66
N GLU A 50 12.58 -10.57 4.63
CA GLU A 50 12.75 -9.69 5.79
C GLU A 50 11.43 -9.09 6.28
N ARG A 51 10.42 -9.01 5.40
CA ARG A 51 9.06 -8.57 5.76
C ARG A 51 8.37 -9.55 6.68
N GLY A 52 8.71 -10.84 6.59
CA GLY A 52 8.17 -11.90 7.44
C GLY A 52 8.45 -11.70 8.93
N GLU A 53 9.61 -11.15 9.31
CA GLU A 53 9.92 -10.85 10.71
C GLU A 53 9.01 -9.74 11.26
N ALA A 54 8.84 -8.65 10.53
CA ALA A 54 7.95 -7.57 10.93
C ALA A 54 6.48 -8.03 10.97
N PHE A 55 6.06 -8.86 10.01
CA PHE A 55 4.73 -9.45 9.97
C PHE A 55 4.50 -10.38 11.17
N ALA A 56 5.46 -11.26 11.48
CA ALA A 56 5.38 -12.17 12.64
C ALA A 56 5.34 -11.39 13.96
N ALA A 57 6.09 -10.30 14.08
CA ALA A 57 6.04 -9.43 15.26
C ALA A 57 4.66 -8.77 15.43
N ALA A 58 3.96 -8.49 14.32
CA ALA A 58 2.64 -7.85 14.34
C ALA A 58 1.47 -8.84 14.58
N PHE A 59 1.60 -10.10 14.11
CA PHE A 59 0.48 -11.06 14.06
C PHE A 59 0.83 -12.47 14.58
N GLY A 60 1.98 -12.66 15.22
CA GLY A 60 2.47 -13.99 15.63
C GLY A 60 1.57 -14.77 16.58
N ASP A 61 0.68 -14.10 17.30
CA ASP A 61 -0.33 -14.68 18.20
C ASP A 61 -1.67 -14.95 17.50
N ARG A 62 -1.78 -14.65 16.22
CA ARG A 62 -3.02 -14.86 15.45
C ARG A 62 -2.89 -16.08 14.53
N PRO A 63 -3.51 -17.21 14.88
CA PRO A 63 -3.43 -18.43 14.07
C PRO A 63 -4.18 -18.32 12.71
N ASP A 64 -5.06 -17.34 12.59
CA ASP A 64 -5.86 -17.02 11.42
C ASP A 64 -5.16 -16.06 10.44
N VAL A 65 -3.95 -15.59 10.79
CA VAL A 65 -3.15 -14.66 9.94
C VAL A 65 -1.75 -15.23 9.77
N ARG A 66 -1.31 -15.41 8.52
CA ARG A 66 0.01 -15.96 8.24
C ARG A 66 0.73 -15.25 7.10
N PHE A 67 2.05 -15.24 7.17
CA PHE A 67 2.95 -14.77 6.11
C PHE A 67 3.45 -15.93 5.25
N VAL A 68 3.59 -15.68 3.94
CA VAL A 68 4.24 -16.60 3.00
C VAL A 68 5.17 -15.79 2.09
N GLU A 69 6.45 -16.13 2.09
CA GLU A 69 7.39 -15.61 1.09
C GLU A 69 6.98 -16.12 -0.30
N MET A 70 6.63 -15.20 -1.21
CA MET A 70 6.12 -15.57 -2.53
C MET A 70 6.26 -14.42 -3.53
N ASP A 71 6.59 -14.76 -4.78
CA ASP A 71 6.53 -13.82 -5.90
C ASP A 71 5.08 -13.66 -6.38
N ALA A 72 4.59 -12.43 -6.37
CA ALA A 72 3.24 -12.08 -6.81
C ALA A 72 2.98 -12.31 -8.31
N HIS A 73 4.04 -12.38 -9.13
CA HIS A 73 3.92 -12.69 -10.56
C HIS A 73 3.54 -14.15 -10.83
N ARG A 74 3.69 -15.01 -9.82
CA ARG A 74 3.36 -16.45 -9.92
C ARG A 74 2.88 -16.98 -8.58
N LEU A 75 1.59 -16.83 -8.32
CA LEU A 75 0.98 -17.30 -7.08
C LEU A 75 0.88 -18.83 -7.05
N ALA A 76 1.53 -19.46 -6.06
CA ALA A 76 1.49 -20.91 -5.85
C ALA A 76 0.18 -21.37 -5.16
N PHE A 77 -0.95 -20.75 -5.53
CA PHE A 77 -2.28 -21.08 -5.06
C PHE A 77 -3.13 -21.57 -6.24
N PRO A 78 -4.06 -22.53 -6.01
CA PRO A 78 -5.01 -22.94 -7.03
C PRO A 78 -5.93 -21.81 -7.50
N ASP A 79 -6.48 -21.95 -8.72
CA ASP A 79 -7.53 -21.09 -9.22
C ASP A 79 -8.72 -21.10 -8.27
N GLY A 80 -9.33 -19.95 -8.03
CA GLY A 80 -10.53 -19.83 -7.23
C GLY A 80 -10.37 -20.23 -5.76
N SER A 81 -9.18 -20.06 -5.17
CA SER A 81 -8.87 -20.47 -3.80
C SER A 81 -9.09 -19.38 -2.74
N PHE A 82 -9.39 -18.14 -3.16
CA PHE A 82 -9.64 -17.02 -2.27
C PHE A 82 -10.98 -16.33 -2.54
N ASP A 83 -11.58 -15.82 -1.48
CA ASP A 83 -12.81 -15.01 -1.50
C ASP A 83 -12.52 -13.54 -1.75
N THR A 84 -11.37 -13.08 -1.24
CA THR A 84 -10.90 -11.70 -1.35
C THR A 84 -9.42 -11.70 -1.65
N ALA A 85 -9.00 -10.90 -2.63
CA ALA A 85 -7.60 -10.61 -2.89
C ALA A 85 -7.36 -9.09 -2.82
N CYS A 86 -6.30 -8.69 -2.13
CA CYS A 86 -5.98 -7.30 -1.87
C CYS A 86 -4.56 -6.98 -2.33
N ILE A 87 -4.35 -5.74 -2.76
CA ILE A 87 -3.03 -5.13 -2.92
C ILE A 87 -3.10 -3.68 -2.46
N SER A 88 -2.15 -3.25 -1.63
CA SER A 88 -2.15 -1.91 -1.06
C SER A 88 -0.79 -1.24 -1.20
N ASN A 89 -0.80 0.00 -1.75
CA ASN A 89 0.38 0.86 -1.92
C ASN A 89 1.59 0.11 -2.50
N SER A 90 1.34 -0.73 -3.50
CA SER A 90 2.35 -1.63 -4.06
C SER A 90 2.33 -1.70 -5.59
N LEU A 91 1.34 -1.13 -6.28
CA LEU A 91 1.32 -1.11 -7.74
C LEU A 91 2.53 -0.38 -8.33
N HIS A 92 2.97 0.71 -7.70
CA HIS A 92 4.13 1.49 -8.13
C HIS A 92 5.49 0.81 -7.86
N HIS A 93 5.51 -0.29 -7.09
CA HIS A 93 6.67 -1.16 -6.92
C HIS A 93 6.75 -2.26 -7.98
N LEU A 94 5.74 -2.43 -8.83
CA LEU A 94 5.71 -3.42 -9.89
C LEU A 94 6.22 -2.81 -11.20
N ALA A 95 7.13 -3.51 -11.89
CA ALA A 95 7.58 -3.10 -13.22
C ALA A 95 6.43 -3.09 -14.23
N ASP A 96 5.54 -4.08 -14.13
CA ASP A 96 4.27 -4.19 -14.83
C ASP A 96 3.25 -4.77 -13.84
N PRO A 97 2.19 -4.05 -13.46
CA PRO A 97 1.17 -4.56 -12.56
C PRO A 97 0.22 -5.58 -13.21
N ALA A 98 0.12 -5.60 -14.55
CA ALA A 98 -0.89 -6.43 -15.23
C ALA A 98 -0.74 -7.94 -14.95
N PRO A 99 0.46 -8.57 -14.99
CA PRO A 99 0.61 -9.98 -14.64
C PRO A 99 0.22 -10.30 -13.18
N VAL A 100 0.55 -9.41 -12.24
CA VAL A 100 0.21 -9.59 -10.83
C VAL A 100 -1.30 -9.51 -10.62
N LEU A 101 -1.96 -8.52 -11.21
CA LEU A 101 -3.41 -8.38 -11.15
C LEU A 101 -4.13 -9.57 -11.82
N ALA A 102 -3.58 -10.12 -12.91
CA ALA A 102 -4.10 -11.32 -13.55
C ALA A 102 -4.00 -12.56 -12.63
N GLU A 103 -2.89 -12.73 -11.92
CA GLU A 103 -2.72 -13.81 -10.94
C GLU A 103 -3.69 -13.64 -9.75
N MET A 104 -3.88 -12.41 -9.27
CA MET A 104 -4.86 -12.12 -8.22
C MET A 104 -6.28 -12.50 -8.68
N LEU A 105 -6.65 -12.16 -9.92
CA LEU A 105 -7.95 -12.54 -10.47
C LEU A 105 -8.07 -14.06 -10.66
N ARG A 106 -7.01 -14.74 -11.08
CA ARG A 106 -7.00 -16.22 -11.23
C ARG A 106 -7.28 -16.95 -9.92
N VAL A 107 -6.67 -16.47 -8.82
CA VAL A 107 -6.84 -17.11 -7.50
C VAL A 107 -8.14 -16.73 -6.82
N LEU A 108 -8.84 -15.68 -7.27
CA LEU A 108 -10.18 -15.35 -6.81
C LEU A 108 -11.20 -16.33 -7.34
N ARG A 109 -12.11 -16.77 -6.48
CA ARG A 109 -13.29 -17.52 -6.91
C ARG A 109 -14.25 -16.63 -7.71
N PRO A 110 -15.07 -17.18 -8.61
CA PRO A 110 -16.12 -16.41 -9.27
C PRO A 110 -16.98 -15.65 -8.26
N GLY A 111 -17.12 -14.35 -8.45
CA GLY A 111 -17.83 -13.45 -7.52
C GLY A 111 -17.02 -13.03 -6.28
N GLY A 112 -15.76 -13.46 -6.15
CA GLY A 112 -14.83 -12.99 -5.12
C GLY A 112 -14.47 -11.52 -5.30
N HIS A 113 -13.96 -10.88 -4.24
CA HIS A 113 -13.67 -9.45 -4.25
C HIS A 113 -12.19 -9.18 -4.53
N LEU A 114 -11.93 -8.29 -5.48
CA LEU A 114 -10.62 -7.64 -5.63
C LEU A 114 -10.66 -6.28 -4.92
N VAL A 115 -9.66 -6.02 -4.07
CA VAL A 115 -9.45 -4.75 -3.39
C VAL A 115 -8.10 -4.18 -3.82
N VAL A 116 -8.11 -3.04 -4.46
CA VAL A 116 -6.89 -2.28 -4.79
C VAL A 116 -6.91 -0.98 -4.02
N ASN A 117 -5.91 -0.75 -3.18
CA ASN A 117 -5.70 0.49 -2.46
C ASN A 117 -4.37 1.08 -2.89
N GLU A 118 -4.36 2.30 -3.44
CA GLU A 118 -3.14 2.90 -3.96
C GLU A 118 -3.13 4.42 -3.77
N MET A 119 -2.04 4.95 -3.23
CA MET A 119 -1.85 6.38 -3.12
C MET A 119 -1.62 6.99 -4.52
N TYR A 120 -2.10 8.21 -4.71
CA TYR A 120 -1.90 8.93 -5.96
C TYR A 120 -1.26 10.31 -5.74
N ARG A 121 -0.63 10.87 -6.80
CA ARG A 121 0.21 12.08 -6.67
C ARG A 121 -0.51 13.40 -6.95
N ASP A 122 -1.63 13.40 -7.66
CA ASP A 122 -2.33 14.59 -8.10
C ASP A 122 -3.49 14.97 -7.16
N GLY A 123 -3.88 16.24 -7.15
CA GLY A 123 -5.03 16.71 -6.35
C GLY A 123 -4.82 16.69 -4.84
N GLN A 124 -3.60 16.55 -4.36
CA GLN A 124 -3.25 16.51 -2.95
C GLN A 124 -3.20 17.91 -2.31
N SER A 125 -3.50 18.01 -1.02
CA SER A 125 -3.25 19.24 -0.25
C SER A 125 -1.75 19.49 -0.09
N GLU A 126 -1.37 20.67 0.42
CA GLU A 126 0.02 21.04 0.66
C GLU A 126 0.75 20.04 1.59
N THR A 127 0.10 19.64 2.68
CA THR A 127 0.66 18.68 3.65
C THR A 127 0.73 17.27 3.08
N GLN A 128 -0.25 16.84 2.29
CA GLN A 128 -0.25 15.56 1.58
C GLN A 128 0.81 15.53 0.46
N THR A 129 1.04 16.67 -0.20
CA THR A 129 2.12 16.82 -1.18
C THR A 129 3.49 16.59 -0.54
N THR A 130 3.68 16.93 0.73
CA THR A 130 4.92 16.59 1.46
C THR A 130 5.14 15.07 1.48
N HIS A 131 4.11 14.27 1.76
CA HIS A 131 4.20 12.80 1.72
C HIS A 131 4.54 12.30 0.31
N VAL A 132 3.85 12.79 -0.73
CA VAL A 132 4.13 12.40 -2.12
C VAL A 132 5.58 12.70 -2.50
N LEU A 133 6.09 13.89 -2.16
CA LEU A 133 7.45 14.29 -2.49
C LEU A 133 8.51 13.45 -1.75
N LEU A 134 8.29 13.13 -0.48
CA LEU A 134 9.13 12.21 0.29
C LEU A 134 9.15 10.84 -0.38
N HIS A 135 7.99 10.32 -0.73
CA HIS A 135 7.86 9.02 -1.38
C HIS A 135 8.56 8.98 -2.74
N HIS A 136 8.41 10.00 -3.58
CA HIS A 136 9.10 10.08 -4.87
C HIS A 136 10.62 10.19 -4.72
N TRP A 137 11.10 10.88 -3.68
CA TRP A 137 12.52 10.91 -3.38
C TRP A 137 13.04 9.54 -2.93
N TRP A 138 12.29 8.82 -2.07
CA TRP A 138 12.64 7.44 -1.72
C TRP A 138 12.67 6.54 -2.95
N ALA A 139 11.68 6.68 -3.84
CA ALA A 139 11.64 5.95 -5.11
C ALA A 139 12.88 6.22 -5.98
N ALA A 140 13.31 7.47 -6.07
CA ALA A 140 14.50 7.84 -6.83
C ALA A 140 15.79 7.22 -6.22
N VAL A 141 15.92 7.21 -4.89
CA VAL A 141 17.05 6.56 -4.19
C VAL A 141 16.99 5.04 -4.38
N GLY A 142 15.82 4.42 -4.23
CA GLY A 142 15.63 2.97 -4.45
C GLY A 142 15.98 2.57 -5.89
N THR A 143 15.50 3.32 -6.88
CA THR A 143 15.84 3.10 -8.30
C THR A 143 17.33 3.22 -8.55
N PHE A 144 18.01 4.20 -7.96
CA PHE A 144 19.45 4.31 -8.03
C PHE A 144 20.16 3.07 -7.48
N ARG A 145 19.60 2.41 -6.49
CA ARG A 145 20.10 1.16 -5.89
C ARG A 145 19.71 -0.09 -6.68
N GLY A 146 18.96 0.04 -7.77
CA GLY A 146 18.50 -1.07 -8.60
C GLY A 146 17.17 -1.69 -8.18
N GLU A 147 16.43 -1.05 -7.28
CA GLU A 147 15.08 -1.46 -6.90
C GLU A 147 14.06 -1.00 -7.94
N VAL A 148 12.98 -1.75 -8.12
CA VAL A 148 11.82 -1.30 -8.87
C VAL A 148 10.95 -0.47 -7.93
N HIS A 149 11.08 0.84 -8.02
CA HIS A 149 10.29 1.78 -7.24
C HIS A 149 10.02 3.01 -8.10
N ARG A 150 8.82 3.12 -8.62
CA ARG A 150 8.40 4.24 -9.47
C ARG A 150 7.76 5.35 -8.63
N GLU A 151 7.62 6.52 -9.23
CA GLU A 151 6.69 7.52 -8.71
C GLU A 151 5.26 6.95 -8.67
N THR A 152 4.48 7.40 -7.70
CA THR A 152 3.08 7.02 -7.59
C THR A 152 2.27 7.42 -8.83
N TYR A 153 1.21 6.71 -9.11
CA TYR A 153 0.31 6.98 -10.22
C TYR A 153 -0.46 8.30 -10.02
N ARG A 154 -1.03 8.81 -11.09
CA ARG A 154 -2.15 9.74 -11.00
C ARG A 154 -3.42 8.97 -10.70
N ARG A 155 -4.39 9.62 -10.06
CA ARG A 155 -5.69 9.00 -9.78
C ARG A 155 -6.34 8.38 -11.01
N ALA A 156 -6.32 9.11 -12.14
CA ALA A 156 -6.90 8.62 -13.39
C ALA A 156 -6.21 7.36 -13.94
N GLU A 157 -4.90 7.24 -13.76
CA GLU A 157 -4.11 6.06 -14.18
C GLU A 157 -4.51 4.82 -13.36
N ILE A 158 -4.74 4.97 -12.04
CA ILE A 158 -5.23 3.85 -11.20
C ILE A 158 -6.65 3.45 -11.65
N VAL A 159 -7.52 4.43 -11.92
CA VAL A 159 -8.89 4.16 -12.40
C VAL A 159 -8.86 3.41 -13.74
N GLU A 160 -7.95 3.76 -14.66
CA GLU A 160 -7.77 3.06 -15.93
C GLU A 160 -7.31 1.61 -15.71
N ILE A 161 -6.30 1.40 -14.82
CA ILE A 161 -5.81 0.06 -14.49
C ILE A 161 -6.95 -0.82 -13.95
N VAL A 162 -7.67 -0.36 -12.92
CA VAL A 162 -8.73 -1.18 -12.29
C VAL A 162 -9.97 -1.30 -13.18
N GLY A 163 -10.29 -0.28 -13.98
CA GLY A 163 -11.38 -0.30 -14.95
C GLY A 163 -11.16 -1.30 -16.08
N GLY A 164 -9.90 -1.56 -16.44
CA GLY A 164 -9.51 -2.55 -17.45
C GLY A 164 -9.62 -4.01 -17.00
N LEU A 165 -9.85 -4.27 -15.70
CA LEU A 165 -9.89 -5.64 -15.14
C LEU A 165 -11.22 -6.39 -15.38
N GLY A 166 -12.24 -5.74 -15.91
CA GLY A 166 -13.55 -6.36 -16.17
C GLY A 166 -14.35 -6.72 -14.91
N LEU A 167 -14.08 -6.06 -13.79
CA LEU A 167 -14.76 -6.31 -12.51
C LEU A 167 -16.21 -5.85 -12.55
N ALA A 168 -17.11 -6.68 -12.00
CA ALA A 168 -18.49 -6.29 -11.75
C ALA A 168 -18.59 -5.41 -10.48
N ASP A 169 -19.60 -4.54 -10.43
CA ASP A 169 -19.92 -3.68 -9.28
C ASP A 169 -18.72 -2.87 -8.75
N LEU A 170 -17.83 -2.45 -9.65
CA LEU A 170 -16.63 -1.68 -9.28
C LEU A 170 -17.03 -0.38 -8.58
N ARG A 171 -16.55 -0.21 -7.35
CA ARG A 171 -16.70 1.00 -6.53
C ARG A 171 -15.35 1.64 -6.31
N LEU A 172 -15.30 2.96 -6.41
CA LEU A 172 -14.12 3.76 -6.19
C LEU A 172 -14.41 4.74 -5.05
N SER A 173 -13.48 4.82 -4.10
CA SER A 173 -13.57 5.74 -2.97
C SER A 173 -12.20 6.37 -2.73
N ASP A 174 -12.18 7.68 -2.50
CA ASP A 174 -10.96 8.36 -2.09
C ASP A 174 -10.86 8.35 -0.56
N LEU A 175 -9.71 7.96 -0.05
CA LEU A 175 -9.46 7.73 1.36
C LEU A 175 -8.39 8.70 1.85
N ALA A 176 -8.77 9.58 2.76
CA ALA A 176 -7.87 10.51 3.45
C ALA A 176 -8.36 10.73 4.88
N ASP A 177 -7.45 10.95 5.81
CA ASP A 177 -7.80 11.39 7.16
C ASP A 177 -7.71 12.94 7.21
N PRO A 178 -8.84 13.64 7.29
CA PRO A 178 -8.84 15.10 7.35
C PRO A 178 -8.39 15.65 8.72
N ASP A 179 -8.45 14.81 9.76
CA ASP A 179 -8.14 15.20 11.15
C ASP A 179 -6.71 14.85 11.58
N GLU A 180 -5.93 14.22 10.70
CA GLU A 180 -4.51 13.93 10.94
C GLU A 180 -3.74 15.24 11.23
N ASP A 181 -3.02 15.29 12.36
CA ASP A 181 -2.18 16.44 12.71
C ASP A 181 -0.94 16.49 11.79
N PRO A 182 -0.79 17.52 10.94
CA PRO A 182 0.35 17.58 10.02
C PRO A 182 1.69 17.78 10.72
N HIS A 183 1.69 18.15 12.00
CA HIS A 183 2.90 18.36 12.81
C HIS A 183 2.98 17.39 13.99
N ASP A 184 2.31 16.24 13.90
CA ASP A 184 2.43 15.19 14.92
C ASP A 184 3.90 14.86 15.19
N PRO A 185 4.39 15.02 16.44
CA PRO A 185 5.82 14.90 16.73
C PRO A 185 6.39 13.50 16.47
N GLU A 186 5.59 12.46 16.66
CA GLU A 186 6.02 11.08 16.43
C GLU A 186 6.20 10.81 14.93
N THR A 187 5.20 11.18 14.12
CA THR A 187 5.24 11.09 12.66
C THR A 187 6.41 11.89 12.07
N VAL A 188 6.60 13.13 12.54
CA VAL A 188 7.72 13.98 12.08
C VAL A 188 9.06 13.33 12.40
N ALA A 189 9.25 12.82 13.63
CA ALA A 189 10.48 12.17 14.04
C ALA A 189 10.77 10.89 13.23
N GLU A 190 9.75 10.07 12.96
CA GLU A 190 9.88 8.88 12.13
C GLU A 190 10.31 9.21 10.69
N LEU A 191 9.72 10.25 10.10
CA LEU A 191 10.05 10.67 8.74
C LEU A 191 11.44 11.32 8.66
N GLU A 192 11.87 12.06 9.67
CA GLU A 192 13.26 12.58 9.77
C GLU A 192 14.27 11.43 9.86
N ALA A 193 13.99 10.40 10.67
CA ALA A 193 14.82 9.21 10.74
C ALA A 193 14.82 8.44 9.40
N ALA A 194 13.69 8.43 8.68
CA ALA A 194 13.64 7.88 7.32
C ALA A 194 14.53 8.68 6.36
N ILE A 195 14.48 10.01 6.41
CA ILE A 195 15.35 10.88 5.60
C ILE A 195 16.83 10.55 5.86
N ASP A 196 17.25 10.42 7.13
CA ASP A 196 18.61 10.07 7.48
C ASP A 196 19.04 8.72 6.89
N ARG A 197 18.17 7.71 6.98
CA ARG A 197 18.44 6.38 6.37
C ARG A 197 18.63 6.48 4.86
N TYR A 198 17.76 7.19 4.16
CA TYR A 198 17.84 7.30 2.69
C TYR A 198 19.01 8.16 2.23
N VAL A 199 19.39 9.21 3.00
CA VAL A 199 20.63 9.97 2.76
C VAL A 199 21.86 9.07 2.89
N ALA A 200 21.89 8.19 3.88
CA ALA A 200 22.97 7.22 4.04
C ALA A 200 22.99 6.19 2.89
N LEU A 201 21.83 5.69 2.45
CA LEU A 201 21.72 4.77 1.32
C LEU A 201 22.15 5.40 -0.02
N ALA A 202 22.04 6.72 -0.14
CA ALA A 202 22.44 7.50 -1.32
C ALA A 202 23.91 8.00 -1.25
N GLU A 203 24.78 7.29 -0.54
CA GLU A 203 26.19 7.67 -0.37
C GLU A 203 26.87 7.92 -1.72
N GLY A 204 27.65 9.02 -1.80
CA GLY A 204 28.33 9.44 -3.03
C GLY A 204 27.44 10.22 -4.02
N ARG A 205 26.21 10.52 -3.68
CA ARG A 205 25.26 11.28 -4.52
C ARG A 205 24.77 12.54 -3.79
N PRO A 206 25.50 13.66 -3.94
CA PRO A 206 25.16 14.90 -3.23
C PRO A 206 23.76 15.45 -3.57
N GLU A 207 23.26 15.18 -4.80
CA GLU A 207 21.93 15.61 -5.22
C GLU A 207 20.81 14.97 -4.38
N PHE A 208 20.92 13.69 -4.02
CA PHE A 208 19.95 13.05 -3.16
C PHE A 208 19.99 13.58 -1.73
N ARG A 209 21.20 13.83 -1.21
CA ARG A 209 21.35 14.46 0.11
C ARG A 209 20.71 15.85 0.13
N HIS A 210 21.03 16.68 -0.86
CA HIS A 210 20.48 18.02 -0.95
C HIS A 210 18.95 17.98 -0.98
N ARG A 211 18.38 17.10 -1.81
CA ARG A 211 16.92 16.93 -1.89
C ARG A 211 16.31 16.43 -0.59
N GLY A 212 16.96 15.51 0.12
CA GLY A 212 16.52 15.04 1.43
C GLY A 212 16.44 16.18 2.46
N GLU A 213 17.45 17.07 2.49
CA GLU A 213 17.44 18.22 3.39
C GLU A 213 16.35 19.26 3.02
N GLU A 214 16.11 19.52 1.73
CA GLU A 214 14.98 20.35 1.32
C GLU A 214 13.64 19.78 1.81
N LEU A 215 13.46 18.45 1.71
CA LEU A 215 12.25 17.78 2.18
C LEU A 215 12.13 17.80 3.69
N ARG A 216 13.25 17.73 4.43
CA ARG A 216 13.27 17.89 5.89
C ARG A 216 12.80 19.30 6.30
N VAL A 217 13.26 20.33 5.59
CA VAL A 217 12.79 21.71 5.82
C VAL A 217 11.29 21.80 5.57
N ARG A 218 10.83 21.27 4.42
CA ARG A 218 9.39 21.26 4.07
C ARG A 218 8.56 20.50 5.12
N LEU A 219 9.04 19.36 5.60
CA LEU A 219 8.38 18.56 6.64
C LEU A 219 8.15 19.38 7.92
N ARG A 220 9.13 20.17 8.32
CA ARG A 220 9.05 21.02 9.51
C ARG A 220 8.16 22.26 9.33
N GLU A 221 8.22 22.89 8.17
CA GLU A 221 7.52 24.15 7.90
C GLU A 221 6.07 23.95 7.46
N VAL A 222 5.83 23.00 6.57
CA VAL A 222 4.51 22.70 6.00
C VAL A 222 3.79 21.61 6.77
N GLY A 223 4.54 20.66 7.33
CA GLY A 223 4.01 19.46 7.93
C GLY A 223 3.72 18.38 6.88
N VAL A 224 3.19 17.25 7.35
CA VAL A 224 2.86 16.09 6.52
C VAL A 224 1.51 15.50 6.94
N ARG A 225 0.74 15.09 5.96
CA ARG A 225 -0.41 14.18 6.10
C ARG A 225 -0.26 13.06 5.09
N ASN A 226 -0.83 11.90 5.40
CA ASN A 226 -0.86 10.81 4.43
C ASN A 226 -1.54 11.25 3.14
N ALA A 227 -0.91 10.94 2.00
CA ALA A 227 -1.51 11.21 0.70
C ALA A 227 -2.82 10.47 0.57
N THR A 228 -3.81 11.11 -0.09
CA THR A 228 -5.08 10.45 -0.41
C THR A 228 -4.82 9.20 -1.23
N GLN A 229 -5.52 8.14 -0.90
CA GLN A 229 -5.45 6.85 -1.57
C GLN A 229 -6.76 6.59 -2.31
N LEU A 230 -6.69 5.94 -3.47
CA LEU A 230 -7.86 5.41 -4.16
C LEU A 230 -8.06 3.97 -3.72
N VAL A 231 -9.22 3.68 -3.14
CA VAL A 231 -9.67 2.31 -2.88
C VAL A 231 -10.65 1.92 -3.97
N ALA A 232 -10.31 0.87 -4.70
CA ALA A 232 -11.16 0.25 -5.71
C ALA A 232 -11.58 -1.14 -5.23
N ILE A 233 -12.87 -1.42 -5.21
CA ILE A 233 -13.42 -2.72 -4.82
C ILE A 233 -14.41 -3.17 -5.89
N GLY A 234 -14.17 -4.36 -6.45
CA GLY A 234 -15.05 -4.97 -7.44
C GLY A 234 -15.11 -6.49 -7.32
N ARG A 235 -15.99 -7.12 -8.07
CA ARG A 235 -16.15 -8.60 -8.08
C ARG A 235 -15.56 -9.21 -9.35
N ALA A 236 -14.78 -10.27 -9.18
CA ALA A 236 -14.23 -11.08 -10.26
C ALA A 236 -15.30 -11.93 -10.97
#